data_260eb4c2ca7827439fc275b2c6645c91
#
_entry.id   260eb4c2ca7827439fc275b2c6645c91
#
_cell.length_a   1.000
_cell.length_b   1.000
_cell.length_c   1.000
_cell.angle_alpha   90.00
_cell.angle_beta   90.00
_cell.angle_gamma   90.00
#
_symmetry.space_group_name_H-M   'P 1'
#
loop_
_entity.id
_entity.type
_entity.pdbx_description
1 polymer ?
#
loop_
_entity_poly.entity_id
_entity_poly.type
_entity_poly.pdbx_seq_one_letter_code
_entity_poly.pdbx_strand_id
1 'polypeptide(L)'
;MGAGPGRMDSALICIMYLYIKALHIIFIVTWFSGMFYIVRLFIYNTEAEEKTGPAREILTAQFRIMSRRLWLGITWPSAILTLILGPWMWILLGGTPEWLIVKLIFVVLLYGYHFSLHFIYREQQKGIFRFSSQKLRIWNELATLFLFIIVFLASVKQVMSWVFGTVGIVSLALVLMLAIRIYKRMRTK
;
A
#
# COMPACT_ATOMS: atom_id res chain seq x y z
N MET A 1 38.43 -11.31 29.05
CA MET A 1 38.27 -11.56 27.59
C MET A 1 37.54 -10.35 27.00
N GLY A 2 38.26 -9.36 26.51
CA GLY A 2 37.70 -8.15 25.92
C GLY A 2 37.19 -8.46 24.51
N ALA A 3 35.93 -8.12 24.25
CA ALA A 3 35.41 -8.16 22.89
C ALA A 3 36.16 -7.11 22.05
N GLY A 4 36.88 -7.54 21.00
CA GLY A 4 37.60 -6.62 20.12
C GLY A 4 36.65 -5.61 19.47
N PRO A 5 37.12 -4.41 19.09
CA PRO A 5 36.30 -3.31 18.58
C PRO A 5 35.38 -3.72 17.40
N GLY A 6 35.83 -4.59 16.49
CA GLY A 6 35.03 -5.02 15.35
C GLY A 6 33.81 -5.92 15.67
N ARG A 7 33.75 -6.51 16.87
CA ARG A 7 32.59 -7.33 17.31
C ARG A 7 31.48 -6.44 17.90
N MET A 8 31.86 -5.32 18.53
CA MET A 8 30.93 -4.34 19.08
C MET A 8 30.21 -3.58 17.93
N ASP A 9 30.96 -3.22 16.90
CA ASP A 9 30.39 -2.53 15.73
C ASP A 9 29.35 -3.39 14.97
N SER A 10 29.63 -4.68 14.79
CA SER A 10 28.69 -5.61 14.13
C SER A 10 27.42 -5.84 14.95
N ALA A 11 27.51 -5.89 16.29
CA ALA A 11 26.34 -6.02 17.16
C ALA A 11 25.45 -4.75 17.11
N LEU A 12 26.05 -3.57 17.11
CA LEU A 12 25.35 -2.29 17.00
C LEU A 12 24.63 -2.15 15.64
N ILE A 13 25.28 -2.53 14.55
CA ILE A 13 24.68 -2.53 13.19
C ILE A 13 23.48 -3.49 13.15
N CYS A 14 23.61 -4.69 13.74
CA CYS A 14 22.50 -5.65 13.80
C CYS A 14 21.30 -5.10 14.58
N ILE A 15 21.55 -4.48 15.75
CA ILE A 15 20.50 -3.87 16.57
C ILE A 15 19.83 -2.72 15.79
N MET A 16 20.61 -1.83 15.21
CA MET A 16 20.10 -0.71 14.41
C MET A 16 19.23 -1.20 13.24
N TYR A 17 19.68 -2.24 12.53
CA TYR A 17 18.89 -2.85 11.45
C TYR A 17 17.53 -3.34 11.93
N LEU A 18 17.43 -3.98 13.11
CA LEU A 18 16.18 -4.48 13.67
C LEU A 18 15.21 -3.33 13.99
N TYR A 19 15.69 -2.24 14.59
CA TYR A 19 14.84 -1.07 14.87
C TYR A 19 14.34 -0.39 13.59
N ILE A 20 15.23 -0.17 12.61
CA ILE A 20 14.84 0.43 11.33
C ILE A 20 13.84 -0.47 10.59
N LYS A 21 14.05 -1.80 10.63
CA LYS A 21 13.12 -2.78 10.06
C LYS A 21 11.75 -2.70 10.73
N ALA A 22 11.69 -2.60 12.06
CA ALA A 22 10.43 -2.47 12.78
C ALA A 22 9.68 -1.19 12.38
N LEU A 23 10.37 -0.05 12.36
CA LEU A 23 9.80 1.23 11.91
C LEU A 23 9.32 1.16 10.45
N HIS A 24 10.12 0.57 9.56
CA HIS A 24 9.74 0.39 8.16
C HIS A 24 8.46 -0.43 8.01
N ILE A 25 8.31 -1.51 8.78
CA ILE A 25 7.09 -2.34 8.77
C ILE A 25 5.89 -1.53 9.28
N ILE A 26 6.05 -0.76 10.36
CA ILE A 26 4.97 0.09 10.91
C ILE A 26 4.49 1.07 9.84
N PHE A 27 5.41 1.76 9.16
CA PHE A 27 5.03 2.73 8.12
C PHE A 27 4.47 2.08 6.85
N ILE A 28 4.89 0.86 6.49
CA ILE A 28 4.22 0.08 5.44
C ILE A 28 2.76 -0.19 5.82
N VAL A 29 2.51 -0.66 7.05
CA VAL A 29 1.15 -0.98 7.52
C VAL A 29 0.27 0.27 7.51
N THR A 30 0.75 1.39 8.03
CA THR A 30 -0.01 2.65 8.03
C THR A 30 -0.24 3.20 6.62
N TRP A 31 0.74 3.06 5.71
CA TRP A 31 0.60 3.47 4.31
C TRP A 31 -0.48 2.65 3.59
N PHE A 32 -0.44 1.31 3.68
CA PHE A 32 -1.46 0.45 3.08
C PHE A 32 -2.84 0.67 3.69
N SER A 33 -2.95 0.82 5.01
CA SER A 33 -4.21 1.14 5.68
C SER A 33 -4.80 2.44 5.14
N GLY A 34 -3.97 3.47 4.95
CA GLY A 34 -4.36 4.73 4.35
C GLY A 34 -4.84 4.57 2.91
N MET A 35 -4.13 3.79 2.06
CA MET A 35 -4.53 3.52 0.68
C MET A 35 -5.86 2.75 0.59
N PHE A 36 -6.09 1.74 1.43
CA PHE A 36 -7.36 1.02 1.47
C PHE A 36 -8.52 1.90 1.88
N TYR A 37 -8.31 2.76 2.88
CA TYR A 37 -9.41 3.56 3.39
C TYR A 37 -9.71 4.77 2.51
N ILE A 38 -8.70 5.38 1.87
CA ILE A 38 -8.93 6.53 0.98
C ILE A 38 -9.81 6.18 -0.20
N VAL A 39 -9.65 4.99 -0.79
CA VAL A 39 -10.49 4.56 -1.92
C VAL A 39 -11.94 4.37 -1.47
N ARG A 40 -12.19 3.87 -0.26
CA ARG A 40 -13.54 3.80 0.30
C ARG A 40 -14.16 5.18 0.47
N LEU A 41 -13.38 6.16 0.93
CA LEU A 41 -13.85 7.55 1.03
C LEU A 41 -14.18 8.13 -0.35
N PHE A 42 -13.39 7.81 -1.38
CA PHE A 42 -13.69 8.21 -2.76
C PHE A 42 -15.01 7.62 -3.26
N ILE A 43 -15.27 6.34 -2.96
CA ILE A 43 -16.51 5.66 -3.33
C ILE A 43 -17.70 6.36 -2.66
N TYR A 44 -17.64 6.56 -1.34
CA TYR A 44 -18.72 7.20 -0.59
C TYR A 44 -18.94 8.65 -1.00
N ASN A 45 -17.88 9.39 -1.30
CA ASN A 45 -17.98 10.75 -1.81
C ASN A 45 -18.66 10.80 -3.20
N THR A 46 -18.34 9.85 -4.08
CA THR A 46 -18.99 9.72 -5.39
C THR A 46 -20.49 9.36 -5.23
N GLU A 47 -20.82 8.43 -4.32
CA GLU A 47 -22.20 8.06 -4.02
C GLU A 47 -22.99 9.20 -3.32
N ALA A 48 -22.30 10.03 -2.54
CA ALA A 48 -22.91 11.21 -1.92
C ALA A 48 -23.23 12.31 -2.94
N GLU A 49 -22.42 12.43 -4.00
CA GLU A 49 -22.64 13.39 -5.10
C GLU A 49 -23.92 13.08 -5.90
N GLU A 50 -24.35 11.82 -5.95
CA GLU A 50 -25.59 11.38 -6.60
C GLU A 50 -26.85 11.73 -5.79
N LYS A 51 -26.71 12.16 -4.53
CA LYS A 51 -27.83 12.57 -3.67
C LYS A 51 -28.32 13.98 -4.02
N THR A 52 -29.51 14.33 -3.53
CA THR A 52 -30.12 15.65 -3.73
C THR A 52 -30.30 16.39 -2.43
N GLY A 53 -30.42 17.70 -2.51
CA GLY A 53 -30.70 18.58 -1.37
C GLY A 53 -29.56 18.68 -0.34
N PRO A 54 -29.87 19.05 0.91
CA PRO A 54 -28.87 19.31 1.95
C PRO A 54 -27.98 18.11 2.29
N ALA A 55 -28.49 16.90 2.09
CA ALA A 55 -27.74 15.67 2.35
C ALA A 55 -26.48 15.55 1.45
N ARG A 56 -26.59 15.97 0.18
CA ARG A 56 -25.43 16.01 -0.73
C ARG A 56 -24.35 16.94 -0.21
N GLU A 57 -24.71 18.16 0.13
CA GLU A 57 -23.74 19.18 0.56
C GLU A 57 -23.01 18.78 1.86
N ILE A 58 -23.76 18.32 2.85
CA ILE A 58 -23.21 17.90 4.16
C ILE A 58 -22.27 16.71 3.98
N LEU A 59 -22.69 15.68 3.25
CA LEU A 59 -21.88 14.47 3.09
C LEU A 59 -20.62 14.70 2.25
N THR A 60 -20.73 15.42 1.12
CA THR A 60 -19.54 15.71 0.29
C THR A 60 -18.55 16.61 1.03
N ALA A 61 -19.00 17.60 1.79
CA ALA A 61 -18.14 18.42 2.64
C ALA A 61 -17.40 17.55 3.69
N GLN A 62 -18.13 16.66 4.35
CA GLN A 62 -17.57 15.77 5.36
C GLN A 62 -16.53 14.81 4.75
N PHE A 63 -16.84 14.16 3.61
CA PHE A 63 -15.90 13.25 2.96
C PHE A 63 -14.65 13.96 2.43
N ARG A 64 -14.74 15.20 1.97
CA ARG A 64 -13.57 16.01 1.59
C ARG A 64 -12.64 16.25 2.78
N ILE A 65 -13.18 16.61 3.94
CA ILE A 65 -12.40 16.82 5.17
C ILE A 65 -11.73 15.50 5.59
N MET A 66 -12.48 14.41 5.64
CA MET A 66 -11.95 13.09 6.03
C MET A 66 -10.84 12.63 5.08
N SER A 67 -11.06 12.73 3.76
CA SER A 67 -10.08 12.38 2.75
C SER A 67 -8.81 13.21 2.87
N ARG A 68 -8.92 14.52 3.11
CA ARG A 68 -7.77 15.40 3.30
C ARG A 68 -6.95 15.02 4.52
N ARG A 69 -7.60 14.80 5.66
CA ARG A 69 -6.92 14.43 6.92
C ARG A 69 -6.21 13.08 6.80
N LEU A 70 -6.88 12.08 6.25
CA LEU A 70 -6.31 10.76 6.03
C LEU A 70 -5.14 10.81 5.05
N TRP A 71 -5.34 11.44 3.89
CA TRP A 71 -4.39 11.41 2.79
C TRP A 71 -3.11 12.17 3.10
N LEU A 72 -3.25 13.41 3.58
CA LEU A 72 -2.10 14.27 3.87
C LEU A 72 -1.53 14.06 5.28
N GLY A 73 -2.34 13.65 6.25
CA GLY A 73 -1.91 13.48 7.64
C GLY A 73 -1.34 12.10 7.97
N ILE A 74 -1.74 11.06 7.24
CA ILE A 74 -1.34 9.67 7.53
C ILE A 74 -0.67 9.03 6.33
N THR A 75 -1.36 8.99 5.18
CA THR A 75 -0.93 8.18 4.03
C THR A 75 0.35 8.71 3.38
N TRP A 76 0.43 10.00 3.11
CA TRP A 76 1.62 10.63 2.54
C TRP A 76 2.84 10.57 3.48
N PRO A 77 2.75 10.96 4.75
CA PRO A 77 3.88 10.81 5.68
C PRO A 77 4.39 9.38 5.78
N SER A 78 3.48 8.40 5.83
CA SER A 78 3.86 6.98 5.88
C SER A 78 4.56 6.52 4.59
N ALA A 79 4.11 6.96 3.43
CA ALA A 79 4.76 6.67 2.15
C ALA A 79 6.19 7.24 2.12
N ILE A 80 6.37 8.51 2.52
CA ILE A 80 7.69 9.18 2.54
C ILE A 80 8.62 8.46 3.51
N LEU A 81 8.17 8.15 4.72
CA LEU A 81 8.98 7.45 5.72
C LEU A 81 9.36 6.03 5.25
N THR A 82 8.43 5.33 4.60
CA THR A 82 8.72 4.02 3.97
C THR A 82 9.80 4.14 2.89
N LEU A 83 9.76 5.22 2.09
CA LEU A 83 10.76 5.50 1.05
C LEU A 83 12.14 5.82 1.62
N ILE A 84 12.21 6.43 2.79
CA ILE A 84 13.49 6.74 3.47
C ILE A 84 14.05 5.47 4.15
N LEU A 85 13.21 4.78 4.91
CA LEU A 85 13.64 3.63 5.71
C LEU A 85 13.99 2.40 4.85
N GLY A 86 13.36 2.24 3.68
CA GLY A 86 13.64 1.14 2.76
C GLY A 86 15.08 1.15 2.22
N PRO A 87 15.55 2.22 1.58
CA PRO A 87 16.93 2.38 1.16
C PRO A 87 17.92 2.31 2.32
N TRP A 88 17.60 2.87 3.49
CA TRP A 88 18.46 2.74 4.66
C TRP A 88 18.68 1.28 5.05
N MET A 89 17.60 0.46 5.10
CA MET A 89 17.75 -0.99 5.33
C MET A 89 18.58 -1.67 4.24
N TRP A 90 18.44 -1.24 2.98
CA TRP A 90 19.24 -1.79 1.87
C TRP A 90 20.73 -1.51 2.05
N ILE A 91 21.11 -0.29 2.45
CA ILE A 91 22.50 0.07 2.75
C ILE A 91 23.04 -0.82 3.88
N LEU A 92 22.28 -1.00 4.96
CA LEU A 92 22.67 -1.86 6.09
C LEU A 92 22.74 -3.35 5.73
N LEU A 93 22.04 -3.80 4.68
CA LEU A 93 22.09 -5.18 4.21
C LEU A 93 23.42 -5.52 3.53
N GLY A 94 24.15 -4.53 3.01
CA GLY A 94 25.48 -4.71 2.40
C GLY A 94 25.49 -5.41 1.06
N GLY A 95 24.33 -5.59 0.39
CA GLY A 95 24.23 -6.25 -0.92
C GLY A 95 22.86 -6.10 -1.55
N THR A 96 22.76 -6.50 -2.84
CA THR A 96 21.52 -6.41 -3.61
C THR A 96 21.11 -7.81 -4.10
N PRO A 97 20.48 -8.64 -3.25
CA PRO A 97 20.00 -9.95 -3.67
C PRO A 97 18.87 -9.83 -4.70
N GLU A 98 18.69 -10.83 -5.55
CA GLU A 98 17.72 -10.83 -6.67
C GLU A 98 16.28 -10.55 -6.22
N TRP A 99 15.85 -11.15 -5.10
CA TRP A 99 14.52 -10.91 -4.55
C TRP A 99 14.26 -9.42 -4.23
N LEU A 100 15.31 -8.67 -3.87
CA LEU A 100 15.20 -7.25 -3.56
C LEU A 100 14.96 -6.44 -4.84
N ILE A 101 15.62 -6.79 -5.94
CA ILE A 101 15.41 -6.13 -7.24
C ILE A 101 13.95 -6.28 -7.68
N VAL A 102 13.43 -7.51 -7.64
CA VAL A 102 12.03 -7.78 -8.01
C VAL A 102 11.08 -7.01 -7.09
N LYS A 103 11.33 -7.00 -5.78
CA LYS A 103 10.55 -6.21 -4.82
C LYS A 103 10.57 -4.72 -5.15
N LEU A 104 11.73 -4.15 -5.50
CA LEU A 104 11.86 -2.72 -5.84
C LEU A 104 11.03 -2.35 -7.07
N ILE A 105 10.96 -3.22 -8.08
CA ILE A 105 10.08 -3.01 -9.25
C ILE A 105 8.62 -2.87 -8.78
N PHE A 106 8.13 -3.79 -7.94
CA PHE A 106 6.76 -3.69 -7.41
C PHE A 106 6.55 -2.47 -6.51
N VAL A 107 7.56 -2.03 -5.78
CA VAL A 107 7.50 -0.80 -4.98
C VAL A 107 7.37 0.43 -5.88
N VAL A 108 8.10 0.50 -6.99
CA VAL A 108 7.96 1.60 -7.98
C VAL A 108 6.54 1.61 -8.57
N LEU A 109 6.01 0.44 -8.95
CA LEU A 109 4.63 0.33 -9.41
C LEU A 109 3.60 0.74 -8.34
N LEU A 110 3.86 0.40 -7.07
CA LEU A 110 3.03 0.83 -5.94
C LEU A 110 3.03 2.36 -5.77
N TYR A 111 4.18 3.02 -5.96
CA TYR A 111 4.22 4.50 -6.00
C TYR A 111 3.44 5.07 -7.18
N GLY A 112 3.51 4.43 -8.35
CA GLY A 112 2.65 4.78 -9.50
C GLY A 112 1.16 4.71 -9.14
N TYR A 113 0.75 3.63 -8.46
CA TYR A 113 -0.61 3.49 -7.92
C TYR A 113 -0.94 4.58 -6.88
N HIS A 114 -0.04 4.87 -5.94
CA HIS A 114 -0.21 5.95 -4.95
C HIS A 114 -0.42 7.31 -5.62
N PHE A 115 0.36 7.65 -6.66
CA PHE A 115 0.17 8.89 -7.42
C PHE A 115 -1.15 8.92 -8.18
N SER A 116 -1.65 7.79 -8.70
CA SER A 116 -2.98 7.71 -9.29
C SER A 116 -4.09 8.02 -8.28
N LEU A 117 -3.97 7.52 -7.04
CA LEU A 117 -4.87 7.88 -5.95
C LEU A 117 -4.78 9.37 -5.57
N HIS A 118 -3.56 9.93 -5.60
CA HIS A 118 -3.37 11.37 -5.35
C HIS A 118 -4.07 12.21 -6.41
N PHE A 119 -4.05 11.79 -7.67
CA PHE A 119 -4.77 12.47 -8.75
C PHE A 119 -6.29 12.44 -8.51
N ILE A 120 -6.86 11.27 -8.19
CA ILE A 120 -8.28 11.12 -7.85
C ILE A 120 -8.64 11.99 -6.63
N TYR A 121 -7.80 11.98 -5.59
CA TYR A 121 -7.96 12.84 -4.42
C TYR A 121 -8.07 14.32 -4.81
N ARG A 122 -7.13 14.81 -5.62
CA ARG A 122 -7.14 16.22 -6.07
C ARG A 122 -8.38 16.59 -6.87
N GLU A 123 -8.86 15.70 -7.72
CA GLU A 123 -10.09 15.92 -8.51
C GLU A 123 -11.32 15.99 -7.61
N GLN A 124 -11.48 15.03 -6.71
CA GLN A 124 -12.62 15.01 -5.79
C GLN A 124 -12.62 16.20 -4.81
N GLN A 125 -11.45 16.69 -4.40
CA GLN A 125 -11.35 17.94 -3.61
C GLN A 125 -11.89 19.17 -4.39
N LYS A 126 -11.82 19.16 -5.71
CA LYS A 126 -12.37 20.19 -6.60
C LYS A 126 -13.84 19.93 -7.00
N GLY A 127 -14.45 18.85 -6.52
CA GLY A 127 -15.80 18.44 -6.91
C GLY A 127 -15.88 17.79 -8.29
N ILE A 128 -14.77 17.26 -8.83
CA ILE A 128 -14.72 16.58 -10.13
C ILE A 128 -14.75 15.07 -9.88
N PHE A 129 -15.79 14.39 -10.38
CA PHE A 129 -16.01 12.96 -10.21
C PHE A 129 -15.91 12.24 -11.56
N ARG A 130 -14.69 11.87 -11.98
CA ARG A 130 -14.46 11.17 -13.27
C ARG A 130 -14.76 9.68 -13.22
N PHE A 131 -14.60 9.07 -12.05
CA PHE A 131 -14.70 7.62 -11.87
C PHE A 131 -15.98 7.27 -11.14
N SER A 132 -16.72 6.30 -11.68
CA SER A 132 -17.87 5.74 -10.98
C SER A 132 -17.44 4.95 -9.75
N SER A 133 -18.31 4.83 -8.75
CA SER A 133 -18.09 4.04 -7.54
C SER A 133 -17.66 2.60 -7.85
N GLN A 134 -18.19 2.01 -8.94
CA GLN A 134 -17.82 0.65 -9.35
C GLN A 134 -16.39 0.54 -9.87
N LYS A 135 -15.91 1.51 -10.66
CA LYS A 135 -14.50 1.56 -11.11
C LYS A 135 -13.55 1.72 -9.93
N LEU A 136 -13.87 2.58 -8.97
CA LEU A 136 -13.08 2.77 -7.76
C LEU A 136 -13.00 1.49 -6.91
N ARG A 137 -14.06 0.69 -6.83
CA ARG A 137 -14.04 -0.61 -6.14
C ARG A 137 -13.04 -1.57 -6.77
N ILE A 138 -13.01 -1.67 -8.11
CA ILE A 138 -12.04 -2.50 -8.82
C ILE A 138 -10.62 -1.97 -8.58
N TRP A 139 -10.44 -0.65 -8.59
CA TRP A 139 -9.15 0.00 -8.36
C TRP A 139 -8.59 -0.28 -6.95
N ASN A 140 -9.47 -0.44 -5.96
CA ASN A 140 -9.08 -0.82 -4.59
C ASN A 140 -8.40 -2.19 -4.51
N GLU A 141 -8.77 -3.13 -5.38
CA GLU A 141 -8.19 -4.48 -5.37
C GLU A 141 -6.71 -4.49 -5.79
N LEU A 142 -6.25 -3.49 -6.54
CA LEU A 142 -4.84 -3.34 -6.88
C LEU A 142 -3.96 -3.14 -5.63
N ALA A 143 -4.43 -2.39 -4.63
CA ALA A 143 -3.71 -2.23 -3.37
C ALA A 143 -3.52 -3.57 -2.66
N THR A 144 -4.55 -4.41 -2.67
CA THR A 144 -4.51 -5.77 -2.10
C THR A 144 -3.47 -6.63 -2.81
N LEU A 145 -3.46 -6.61 -4.15
CA LEU A 145 -2.47 -7.34 -4.95
C LEU A 145 -1.03 -6.89 -4.64
N PHE A 146 -0.79 -5.58 -4.61
CA PHE A 146 0.53 -5.05 -4.26
C PHE A 146 0.97 -5.48 -2.86
N LEU A 147 0.06 -5.42 -1.87
CA LEU A 147 0.36 -5.84 -0.50
C LEU A 147 0.83 -7.29 -0.47
N PHE A 148 0.06 -8.20 -1.06
CA PHE A 148 0.39 -9.62 -1.08
C PHE A 148 1.72 -9.89 -1.78
N ILE A 149 1.92 -9.34 -2.98
CA ILE A 149 3.15 -9.57 -3.76
C ILE A 149 4.38 -9.06 -2.98
N ILE A 150 4.34 -7.83 -2.47
CA ILE A 150 5.48 -7.22 -1.79
C ILE A 150 5.80 -7.93 -0.47
N VAL A 151 4.77 -8.30 0.32
CA VAL A 151 4.96 -9.01 1.58
C VAL A 151 5.48 -10.42 1.31
N PHE A 152 4.93 -11.12 0.31
CA PHE A 152 5.39 -12.46 -0.05
C PHE A 152 6.86 -12.45 -0.49
N LEU A 153 7.25 -11.55 -1.39
CA LEU A 153 8.64 -11.36 -1.82
C LEU A 153 9.59 -11.03 -0.64
N ALA A 154 9.11 -10.24 0.32
CA ALA A 154 9.92 -9.88 1.48
C ALA A 154 10.06 -11.02 2.50
N SER A 155 9.09 -11.95 2.58
CA SER A 155 9.08 -13.05 3.56
C SER A 155 9.78 -14.30 3.05
N VAL A 156 9.63 -14.64 1.76
CA VAL A 156 10.10 -15.92 1.16
C VAL A 156 11.47 -15.76 0.47
N LYS A 157 12.36 -14.99 1.05
CA LYS A 157 13.65 -14.53 0.49
C LYS A 157 14.57 -15.59 -0.14
N GLN A 158 14.52 -16.86 0.28
CA GLN A 158 15.54 -17.86 -0.09
C GLN A 158 14.97 -19.17 -0.65
N VAL A 159 13.67 -19.39 -0.67
CA VAL A 159 13.06 -20.67 -1.05
C VAL A 159 12.44 -20.64 -2.44
N MET A 160 12.51 -19.51 -3.13
CA MET A 160 11.88 -19.38 -4.44
C MET A 160 12.79 -19.93 -5.54
N SER A 161 12.53 -21.18 -5.93
CA SER A 161 12.62 -21.47 -7.36
C SER A 161 11.57 -20.55 -8.04
N TRP A 162 11.95 -19.87 -9.11
CA TRP A 162 11.09 -18.93 -9.86
C TRP A 162 9.69 -19.50 -10.17
N VAL A 163 9.59 -20.83 -10.27
CA VAL A 163 8.35 -21.58 -10.53
C VAL A 163 7.38 -21.49 -9.36
N PHE A 164 7.81 -21.70 -8.10
CA PHE A 164 6.92 -21.64 -6.94
C PHE A 164 6.48 -20.22 -6.62
N GLY A 165 7.32 -19.21 -6.90
CA GLY A 165 6.95 -17.81 -6.74
C GLY A 165 5.89 -17.34 -7.72
N THR A 166 6.06 -17.66 -8.99
CA THR A 166 5.07 -17.31 -10.04
C THR A 166 3.76 -18.06 -9.84
N VAL A 167 3.79 -19.36 -9.51
CA VAL A 167 2.60 -20.15 -9.18
C VAL A 167 1.88 -19.56 -7.96
N GLY A 168 2.60 -19.15 -6.91
CA GLY A 168 2.02 -18.51 -5.73
C GLY A 168 1.32 -17.19 -6.05
N ILE A 169 1.94 -16.32 -6.84
CA ILE A 169 1.35 -15.03 -7.25
C ILE A 169 0.13 -15.25 -8.14
N VAL A 170 0.21 -16.15 -9.11
CA VAL A 170 -0.91 -16.46 -10.03
C VAL A 170 -2.08 -17.09 -9.27
N SER A 171 -1.83 -18.06 -8.38
CA SER A 171 -2.89 -18.68 -7.57
C SER A 171 -3.57 -17.67 -6.66
N LEU A 172 -2.82 -16.76 -6.06
CA LEU A 172 -3.36 -15.69 -5.23
C LEU A 172 -4.21 -14.71 -6.04
N ALA A 173 -3.74 -14.28 -7.22
CA ALA A 173 -4.50 -13.43 -8.12
C ALA A 173 -5.82 -14.10 -8.55
N LEU A 174 -5.80 -15.41 -8.82
CA LEU A 174 -6.99 -16.18 -9.15
C LEU A 174 -7.96 -16.27 -7.97
N VAL A 175 -7.47 -16.54 -6.76
CA VAL A 175 -8.31 -16.59 -5.53
C VAL A 175 -8.97 -15.23 -5.27
N LEU A 176 -8.22 -14.14 -5.40
CA LEU A 176 -8.77 -12.78 -5.23
C LEU A 176 -9.81 -12.45 -6.30
N MET A 177 -9.53 -12.77 -7.58
CA MET A 177 -10.53 -12.58 -8.64
C MET A 177 -11.79 -13.41 -8.42
N LEU A 178 -11.64 -14.65 -7.92
CA LEU A 178 -12.78 -15.52 -7.60
C LEU A 178 -13.59 -14.94 -6.43
N ALA A 179 -12.93 -14.49 -5.38
CA ALA A 179 -13.57 -13.85 -4.23
C ALA A 179 -14.34 -12.59 -4.63
N ILE A 180 -13.76 -11.75 -5.49
CA ILE A 180 -14.42 -10.55 -6.04
C ILE A 180 -15.66 -10.95 -6.87
N ARG A 181 -15.57 -11.98 -7.73
CA ARG A 181 -16.71 -12.48 -8.52
C ARG A 181 -17.83 -13.03 -7.64
N ILE A 182 -17.48 -13.82 -6.62
CA ILE A 182 -18.46 -14.39 -5.67
C ILE A 182 -19.15 -13.26 -4.92
N TYR A 183 -18.40 -12.32 -4.37
CA TYR A 183 -18.94 -11.18 -3.65
C TYR A 183 -19.88 -10.32 -4.53
N LYS A 184 -19.48 -10.07 -5.79
CA LYS A 184 -20.34 -9.37 -6.76
C LYS A 184 -21.65 -10.12 -7.03
N ARG A 185 -21.59 -11.45 -7.15
CA ARG A 185 -22.77 -12.29 -7.40
C ARG A 185 -23.73 -12.37 -6.21
N MET A 186 -23.20 -12.31 -4.98
CA MET A 186 -24.01 -12.30 -3.76
C MET A 186 -24.72 -10.96 -3.53
N ARG A 187 -24.16 -9.86 -4.02
CA ARG A 187 -24.72 -8.51 -3.84
C ARG A 187 -25.77 -8.14 -4.91
N THR A 188 -25.81 -8.84 -6.02
CA THR A 188 -26.80 -8.64 -7.12
C THR A 188 -28.05 -9.50 -6.96
N LYS A 189 -28.16 -10.26 -5.87
CA LYS A 189 -29.39 -10.85 -5.35
C LYS A 189 -29.91 -10.02 -4.19
#